data_ab62ca1b3547ba862c18c478c2b386d1
#
_entry.id   ab62ca1b3547ba862c18c478c2b386d1
#
_cell.length_a   1.000
_cell.length_b   1.000
_cell.length_c   1.000
_cell.angle_alpha   90.00
_cell.angle_beta   90.00
_cell.angle_gamma   90.00
#
_symmetry.space_group_name_H-M   'P 1'
#
loop_
_entity.id
_entity.type
_entity.pdbx_description
1 polymer ?
#
loop_
_entity_poly.entity_id
_entity_poly.type
_entity_poly.pdbx_seq_one_letter_code
_entity_poly.pdbx_strand_id
1 'polypeptide(L)'
;MEKAIFYVRAMRGEGTGESYEDIIARYQAKMQEKGICEIVDSYADGSPLDDLIESDSLIEIKGMCQEQECKYLVIPTADELGSSLSAKADAVRELRKIGVSVYIADADINTSKLTAEQMQMFFAEVFNTVIELDRKMKTVISNMIELEHKELKQRVL
;
A
#
# COMPACT_ATOMS: atom_id res chain seq x y z
N MET A 1 7.59 -17.71 13.08
CA MET A 1 7.17 -16.69 12.13
C MET A 1 6.50 -15.54 12.89
N GLU A 2 6.81 -14.31 12.53
CA GLU A 2 6.21 -13.15 13.19
C GLU A 2 4.71 -13.08 12.93
N LYS A 3 3.96 -12.57 13.90
CA LYS A 3 2.51 -12.43 13.79
C LYS A 3 2.13 -11.10 13.17
N ALA A 4 1.00 -11.08 12.52
CA ALA A 4 0.48 -9.90 11.82
C ALA A 4 -1.02 -9.72 12.01
N ILE A 5 -1.46 -8.48 11.95
CA ILE A 5 -2.86 -8.11 11.77
C ILE A 5 -3.04 -7.73 10.30
N PHE A 6 -4.11 -8.20 9.68
CA PHE A 6 -4.49 -7.78 8.33
C PHE A 6 -5.48 -6.63 8.42
N TYR A 7 -5.19 -5.54 7.73
CA TYR A 7 -6.06 -4.36 7.71
C TYR A 7 -6.53 -4.05 6.30
N VAL A 8 -7.82 -3.84 6.15
CA VAL A 8 -8.43 -3.45 4.88
C VAL A 8 -9.61 -2.52 5.14
N ARG A 9 -9.83 -1.60 4.22
CA ARG A 9 -11.04 -0.80 4.20
C ARG A 9 -12.17 -1.61 3.59
N ALA A 10 -13.34 -1.59 4.23
CA ALA A 10 -14.43 -2.54 4.03
C ALA A 10 -15.03 -2.61 2.63
N MET A 11 -14.81 -1.61 1.80
CA MET A 11 -15.49 -1.53 0.50
C MET A 11 -14.83 -2.32 -0.63
N ARG A 12 -13.68 -2.94 -0.37
CA ARG A 12 -12.88 -3.52 -1.45
C ARG A 12 -13.34 -4.89 -1.95
N GLY A 13 -14.11 -5.63 -1.16
CA GLY A 13 -14.58 -6.94 -1.55
C GLY A 13 -15.88 -6.96 -2.33
N GLU A 14 -16.60 -5.87 -2.38
CA GLU A 14 -17.98 -5.83 -2.86
C GLU A 14 -18.13 -6.02 -4.38
N GLY A 15 -17.10 -5.69 -5.15
CA GLY A 15 -17.16 -5.80 -6.61
C GLY A 15 -16.63 -7.12 -7.18
N THR A 16 -15.97 -7.96 -6.37
CA THR A 16 -15.27 -9.16 -6.83
C THR A 16 -16.02 -10.45 -6.56
N GLY A 17 -17.06 -10.42 -5.72
CA GLY A 17 -17.76 -11.61 -5.28
C GLY A 17 -16.99 -12.44 -4.25
N GLU A 18 -15.79 -12.03 -3.86
CA GLU A 18 -15.04 -12.70 -2.79
C GLU A 18 -15.58 -12.33 -1.42
N SER A 19 -15.70 -13.30 -0.53
CA SER A 19 -16.01 -13.02 0.87
C SER A 19 -14.78 -12.41 1.57
N TYR A 20 -15.02 -11.75 2.69
CA TYR A 20 -13.95 -11.19 3.51
C TYR A 20 -12.97 -12.29 3.98
N GLU A 21 -13.50 -13.44 4.36
CA GLU A 21 -12.71 -14.60 4.78
C GLU A 21 -11.83 -15.11 3.63
N ASP A 22 -12.33 -15.10 2.41
CA ASP A 22 -11.57 -15.52 1.23
C ASP A 22 -10.42 -14.56 0.94
N ILE A 23 -10.66 -13.27 1.11
CA ILE A 23 -9.62 -12.24 0.95
C ILE A 23 -8.51 -12.45 1.98
N ILE A 24 -8.88 -12.64 3.25
CA ILE A 24 -7.90 -12.89 4.32
C ILE A 24 -7.10 -14.16 4.02
N ALA A 25 -7.78 -15.24 3.64
CA ALA A 25 -7.13 -16.52 3.33
C ALA A 25 -6.12 -16.37 2.18
N ARG A 26 -6.45 -15.59 1.18
CA ARG A 26 -5.57 -15.33 0.04
C ARG A 26 -4.28 -14.60 0.46
N TYR A 27 -4.42 -13.57 1.28
CA TYR A 27 -3.27 -12.82 1.79
C TYR A 27 -2.47 -13.63 2.81
N GLN A 28 -3.13 -14.44 3.62
CA GLN A 28 -2.48 -15.36 4.56
C GLN A 28 -1.59 -16.36 3.80
N ALA A 29 -2.12 -16.98 2.75
CA ALA A 29 -1.35 -17.90 1.91
C ALA A 29 -0.13 -17.20 1.28
N LYS A 30 -0.31 -15.97 0.80
CA LYS A 30 0.77 -15.18 0.21
C LYS A 30 1.89 -14.88 1.23
N MET A 31 1.51 -14.50 2.45
CA MET A 31 2.50 -14.22 3.50
C MET A 31 3.25 -15.45 3.95
N GLN A 32 2.57 -16.58 4.06
CA GLN A 32 3.18 -17.87 4.40
C GLN A 32 4.13 -18.36 3.31
N GLU A 33 3.72 -18.27 2.07
CA GLU A 33 4.56 -18.66 0.93
C GLU A 33 5.86 -17.86 0.89
N LYS A 34 5.79 -16.57 1.20
CA LYS A 34 6.97 -15.69 1.24
C LYS A 34 7.76 -15.79 2.54
N GLY A 35 7.23 -16.47 3.55
CA GLY A 35 7.89 -16.63 4.84
C GLY A 35 8.04 -15.35 5.64
N ILE A 36 7.14 -14.39 5.47
CA ILE A 36 7.24 -13.06 6.09
C ILE A 36 6.58 -13.03 7.45
N CYS A 37 5.32 -13.42 7.52
CA CYS A 37 4.53 -13.34 8.75
C CYS A 37 3.30 -14.25 8.67
N GLU A 38 2.67 -14.44 9.82
CA GLU A 38 1.42 -15.16 9.94
C GLU A 38 0.30 -14.19 10.33
N ILE A 39 -0.73 -14.09 9.52
CA ILE A 39 -1.89 -13.26 9.83
C ILE A 39 -2.73 -14.00 10.88
N VAL A 40 -2.81 -13.46 12.09
CA VAL A 40 -3.54 -14.07 13.21
C VAL A 40 -4.87 -13.40 13.50
N ASP A 41 -5.07 -12.18 13.01
CA ASP A 41 -6.31 -11.44 13.18
C ASP A 41 -6.44 -10.41 12.06
N SER A 42 -7.61 -9.80 11.96
CA SER A 42 -7.90 -8.85 10.92
C SER A 42 -8.80 -7.72 11.43
N TYR A 43 -8.70 -6.59 10.77
CA TYR A 43 -9.52 -5.42 11.04
C TYR A 43 -10.03 -4.84 9.73
N ALA A 44 -11.36 -4.79 9.58
CA ALA A 44 -11.99 -4.15 8.43
C ALA A 44 -12.60 -2.82 8.88
N ASP A 45 -12.15 -1.74 8.25
CA ASP A 45 -12.64 -0.40 8.55
C ASP A 45 -13.89 -0.10 7.72
N GLY A 46 -15.02 0.08 8.40
CA GLY A 46 -16.30 0.34 7.74
C GLY A 46 -16.53 1.81 7.37
N SER A 47 -15.63 2.71 7.78
CA SER A 47 -15.79 4.15 7.55
C SER A 47 -14.50 4.75 7.00
N PRO A 48 -14.22 4.57 5.70
CA PRO A 48 -12.93 4.92 5.11
C PRO A 48 -12.76 6.39 4.73
N LEU A 49 -13.45 7.32 5.40
CA LEU A 49 -13.42 8.73 5.03
C LEU A 49 -12.17 9.46 5.54
N ASP A 50 -11.58 8.97 6.63
CA ASP A 50 -10.42 9.61 7.25
C ASP A 50 -9.14 8.83 6.97
N ASP A 51 -8.02 9.54 6.97
CA ASP A 51 -6.70 8.89 6.94
C ASP A 51 -6.51 8.06 8.22
N LEU A 52 -5.81 6.95 8.11
CA LEU A 52 -5.61 6.05 9.24
C LEU A 52 -4.99 6.76 10.44
N ILE A 53 -4.03 7.67 10.19
CA ILE A 53 -3.34 8.42 11.26
C ILE A 53 -4.30 9.25 12.12
N GLU A 54 -5.41 9.70 11.55
CA GLU A 54 -6.39 10.53 12.23
C GLU A 54 -7.60 9.75 12.73
N SER A 55 -7.66 8.44 12.45
CA SER A 55 -8.82 7.62 12.76
C SER A 55 -8.68 6.85 14.08
N ASP A 56 -9.83 6.55 14.68
CA ASP A 56 -9.90 5.67 15.86
C ASP A 56 -9.45 4.25 15.52
N SER A 57 -9.52 3.87 14.26
CA SER A 57 -9.06 2.56 13.78
C SER A 57 -7.59 2.33 14.08
N LEU A 58 -6.75 3.36 14.00
CA LEU A 58 -5.33 3.23 14.33
C LEU A 58 -5.13 2.86 15.80
N ILE A 59 -5.91 3.44 16.70
CA ILE A 59 -5.87 3.14 18.12
C ILE A 59 -6.23 1.66 18.36
N GLU A 60 -7.27 1.19 17.71
CA GLU A 60 -7.71 -0.20 17.81
C GLU A 60 -6.66 -1.17 17.25
N ILE A 61 -6.11 -0.85 16.10
CA ILE A 61 -5.05 -1.65 15.47
C ILE A 61 -3.82 -1.74 16.37
N LYS A 62 -3.39 -0.61 16.94
CA LYS A 62 -2.28 -0.58 17.90
C LYS A 62 -2.56 -1.49 19.11
N GLY A 63 -3.77 -1.40 19.64
CA GLY A 63 -4.20 -2.25 20.75
C GLY A 63 -4.15 -3.73 20.41
N MET A 64 -4.66 -4.10 19.24
CA MET A 64 -4.64 -5.48 18.74
C MET A 64 -3.21 -6.00 18.58
N CYS A 65 -2.34 -5.18 17.99
CA CYS A 65 -0.94 -5.54 17.79
C CYS A 65 -0.21 -5.75 19.11
N GLN A 66 -0.45 -4.89 20.08
CA GLN A 66 0.17 -5.01 21.41
C GLN A 66 -0.35 -6.22 22.17
N GLU A 67 -1.66 -6.44 22.18
CA GLU A 67 -2.28 -7.56 22.86
C GLU A 67 -1.82 -8.92 22.33
N GLN A 68 -1.70 -9.02 21.00
CA GLN A 68 -1.38 -10.28 20.32
C GLN A 68 0.11 -10.39 19.96
N GLU A 69 0.90 -9.43 20.39
CA GLU A 69 2.35 -9.38 20.11
C GLU A 69 2.67 -9.46 18.61
N CYS A 70 1.88 -8.76 17.80
CA CYS A 70 2.09 -8.71 16.37
C CYS A 70 3.19 -7.71 16.01
N LYS A 71 4.01 -8.07 15.01
CA LYS A 71 5.11 -7.25 14.52
C LYS A 71 4.83 -6.66 13.16
N TYR A 72 3.76 -7.07 12.51
CA TYR A 72 3.39 -6.60 11.18
C TYR A 72 1.92 -6.19 11.11
N LEU A 73 1.68 -5.15 10.33
CA LEU A 73 0.37 -4.83 9.79
C LEU A 73 0.43 -5.10 8.30
N VAL A 74 -0.34 -6.06 7.83
CA VAL A 74 -0.41 -6.39 6.40
C VAL A 74 -1.57 -5.64 5.78
N ILE A 75 -1.30 -4.91 4.73
CA ILE A 75 -2.31 -4.17 3.97
C ILE A 75 -2.20 -4.54 2.49
N PRO A 76 -3.32 -4.55 1.75
CA PRO A 76 -3.27 -4.80 0.31
C PRO A 76 -2.47 -3.75 -0.45
N THR A 77 -2.82 -2.49 -0.29
CA THR A 77 -2.17 -1.36 -0.98
C THR A 77 -1.87 -0.23 0.00
N ALA A 78 -0.99 0.67 -0.38
CA ALA A 78 -0.65 1.84 0.43
C ALA A 78 -1.85 2.76 0.68
N ASP A 79 -2.85 2.74 -0.18
CA ASP A 79 -4.05 3.57 -0.04
C ASP A 79 -4.87 3.24 1.22
N GLU A 80 -4.70 2.05 1.79
CA GLU A 80 -5.33 1.70 3.07
C GLU A 80 -4.87 2.62 4.21
N LEU A 81 -3.69 3.23 4.08
CA LEU A 81 -3.12 4.11 5.10
C LEU A 81 -3.65 5.55 5.01
N GLY A 82 -4.14 5.95 3.87
CA GLY A 82 -4.64 7.30 3.67
C GLY A 82 -4.48 7.79 2.24
N SER A 83 -4.96 9.00 1.99
CA SER A 83 -4.99 9.59 0.65
C SER A 83 -3.73 10.37 0.29
N SER A 84 -3.03 10.92 1.29
CA SER A 84 -1.83 11.72 1.04
C SER A 84 -0.56 10.95 1.41
N LEU A 85 0.54 11.35 0.82
CA LEU A 85 1.87 10.86 1.13
C LEU A 85 2.23 11.00 2.59
N SER A 86 1.99 12.18 3.10
CA SER A 86 2.29 12.55 4.47
C SER A 86 1.48 11.68 5.45
N ALA A 87 0.20 11.48 5.18
CA ALA A 87 -0.67 10.63 6.00
C ALA A 87 -0.20 9.16 6.00
N LYS A 88 0.17 8.64 4.84
CA LYS A 88 0.71 7.28 4.71
C LYS A 88 1.99 7.10 5.51
N ALA A 89 2.94 8.02 5.35
CA ALA A 89 4.21 7.98 6.06
C ALA A 89 4.02 8.12 7.57
N ASP A 90 3.12 8.99 8.00
CA ASP A 90 2.84 9.21 9.41
C ASP A 90 2.23 7.97 10.06
N ALA A 91 1.33 7.27 9.37
CA ALA A 91 0.74 6.02 9.87
C ALA A 91 1.82 4.94 10.05
N VAL A 92 2.72 4.79 9.09
CA VAL A 92 3.82 3.83 9.19
C VAL A 92 4.74 4.19 10.37
N ARG A 93 5.05 5.46 10.54
CA ARG A 93 5.90 5.92 11.66
C ARG A 93 5.25 5.67 13.02
N GLU A 94 3.96 5.93 13.15
CA GLU A 94 3.24 5.69 14.40
C GLU A 94 3.23 4.21 14.79
N LEU A 95 3.02 3.33 13.82
CA LEU A 95 3.08 1.89 14.05
C LEU A 95 4.51 1.45 14.41
N ARG A 96 5.49 2.03 13.75
CA ARG A 96 6.89 1.72 14.01
C ARG A 96 7.32 2.06 15.44
N LYS A 97 6.75 3.10 16.04
CA LYS A 97 7.01 3.47 17.44
C LYS A 97 6.66 2.36 18.43
N ILE A 98 5.71 1.52 18.10
CA ILE A 98 5.32 0.37 18.92
C ILE A 98 5.91 -0.95 18.42
N GLY A 99 6.86 -0.89 17.51
CA GLY A 99 7.54 -2.07 16.98
C GLY A 99 6.78 -2.82 15.89
N VAL A 100 5.79 -2.17 15.28
CA VAL A 100 4.98 -2.76 14.21
C VAL A 100 5.41 -2.18 12.86
N SER A 101 5.72 -3.06 11.92
CA SER A 101 6.08 -2.69 10.56
C SER A 101 4.92 -2.94 9.61
N VAL A 102 4.78 -2.11 8.60
CA VAL A 102 3.74 -2.28 7.58
C VAL A 102 4.29 -3.09 6.42
N TYR A 103 3.55 -4.11 6.00
CA TYR A 103 3.84 -4.86 4.79
C TYR A 103 2.74 -4.58 3.76
N ILE A 104 3.14 -4.02 2.62
CA ILE A 104 2.22 -3.69 1.52
C ILE A 104 2.23 -4.87 0.55
N ALA A 105 1.19 -5.70 0.64
CA ALA A 105 1.19 -7.03 0.03
C ALA A 105 1.18 -7.01 -1.50
N ASP A 106 0.38 -6.14 -2.11
CA ASP A 106 0.26 -6.10 -3.57
C ASP A 106 1.50 -5.51 -4.24
N ALA A 107 2.26 -4.70 -3.51
CA ALA A 107 3.53 -4.15 -3.98
C ALA A 107 4.75 -4.93 -3.49
N ASP A 108 4.56 -5.91 -2.62
CA ASP A 108 5.61 -6.72 -2.01
C ASP A 108 6.68 -5.86 -1.33
N ILE A 109 6.23 -4.92 -0.50
CA ILE A 109 7.12 -3.96 0.17
C ILE A 109 7.04 -4.12 1.68
N ASN A 110 8.19 -4.40 2.28
CA ASN A 110 8.36 -4.53 3.72
C ASN A 110 9.01 -3.26 4.26
N THR A 111 8.20 -2.44 4.96
CA THR A 111 8.70 -1.16 5.50
C THR A 111 9.66 -1.33 6.66
N SER A 112 9.80 -2.54 7.23
CA SER A 112 10.74 -2.79 8.34
C SER A 112 12.19 -2.55 7.94
N LYS A 113 12.49 -2.68 6.65
CA LYS A 113 13.84 -2.54 6.10
C LYS A 113 14.17 -1.11 5.68
N LEU A 114 13.21 -0.20 5.80
CA LEU A 114 13.38 1.19 5.38
C LEU A 114 13.74 2.07 6.58
N THR A 115 14.72 2.95 6.39
CA THR A 115 14.97 4.04 7.35
C THR A 115 13.83 5.06 7.25
N ALA A 116 13.70 5.96 8.23
CA ALA A 116 12.68 7.00 8.19
C ALA A 116 12.83 7.88 6.93
N GLU A 117 14.06 8.18 6.54
CA GLU A 117 14.36 8.95 5.34
C GLU A 117 13.98 8.18 4.07
N GLN A 118 14.37 6.91 3.98
CA GLN A 118 14.01 6.04 2.86
C GLN A 118 12.50 5.88 2.75
N MET A 119 11.80 5.81 3.88
CA MET A 119 10.36 5.69 3.93
C MET A 119 9.67 6.93 3.35
N GLN A 120 10.16 8.13 3.68
CA GLN A 120 9.66 9.35 3.08
C GLN A 120 9.89 9.37 1.57
N MET A 121 11.09 9.01 1.15
CA MET A 121 11.43 8.91 -0.28
C MET A 121 10.57 7.86 -0.98
N PHE A 122 10.38 6.72 -0.35
CA PHE A 122 9.57 5.64 -0.90
C PHE A 122 8.14 6.09 -1.17
N PHE A 123 7.48 6.69 -0.19
CA PHE A 123 6.10 7.16 -0.38
C PHE A 123 6.03 8.31 -1.39
N ALA A 124 7.04 9.18 -1.40
CA ALA A 124 7.14 10.21 -2.43
C ALA A 124 7.26 9.61 -3.82
N GLU A 125 8.10 8.61 -3.99
CA GLU A 125 8.28 7.91 -5.26
C GLU A 125 7.04 7.16 -5.71
N VAL A 126 6.35 6.46 -4.81
CA VAL A 126 5.11 5.75 -5.14
C VAL A 126 4.04 6.72 -5.63
N PHE A 127 3.87 7.84 -4.92
CA PHE A 127 2.94 8.88 -5.35
C PHE A 127 3.37 9.52 -6.67
N ASN A 128 4.62 9.91 -6.75
CA ASN A 128 5.18 10.51 -7.94
C ASN A 128 5.18 9.52 -9.12
N THR A 129 5.35 8.23 -8.87
CA THR A 129 5.29 7.22 -9.91
C THR A 129 3.89 7.12 -10.51
N VAL A 130 2.84 7.20 -9.71
CA VAL A 130 1.46 7.21 -10.23
C VAL A 130 1.22 8.44 -11.10
N ILE A 131 1.61 9.62 -10.63
CA ILE A 131 1.51 10.87 -11.39
C ILE A 131 2.43 10.83 -12.61
N GLU A 132 3.66 10.36 -12.45
CA GLU A 132 4.65 10.28 -13.51
C GLU A 132 4.29 9.24 -14.57
N LEU A 133 3.69 8.12 -14.19
CA LEU A 133 3.20 7.15 -15.16
C LEU A 133 2.12 7.77 -16.05
N ASP A 134 1.18 8.50 -15.45
CA ASP A 134 0.17 9.21 -16.21
C ASP A 134 0.81 10.26 -17.12
N ARG A 135 1.74 11.02 -16.57
CA ARG A 135 2.49 12.05 -17.30
C ARG A 135 3.40 11.45 -18.37
N LYS A 136 4.11 10.36 -18.06
CA LYS A 136 4.99 9.66 -19.01
C LYS A 136 4.20 9.01 -20.13
N MET A 137 3.04 8.46 -19.85
CA MET A 137 2.17 7.93 -20.90
C MET A 137 1.75 9.02 -21.86
N LYS A 138 1.36 10.19 -21.34
CA LYS A 138 1.03 11.37 -22.15
C LYS A 138 2.23 11.85 -22.96
N THR A 139 3.41 11.90 -22.35
CA THR A 139 4.65 12.34 -22.99
C THR A 139 5.10 11.35 -24.05
N VAL A 140 5.06 10.05 -23.77
CA VAL A 140 5.42 9.00 -24.73
C VAL A 140 4.50 9.06 -25.95
N ILE A 141 3.20 9.22 -25.73
CA ILE A 141 2.24 9.35 -26.81
C ILE A 141 2.55 10.59 -27.65
N SER A 142 2.82 11.74 -27.01
CA SER A 142 3.18 12.98 -27.68
C SER A 142 4.47 12.83 -28.48
N ASN A 143 5.50 12.20 -27.89
CA ASN A 143 6.78 11.97 -28.55
C ASN A 143 6.66 11.00 -29.73
N MET A 144 5.82 9.99 -29.61
CA MET A 144 5.52 9.06 -30.71
C MET A 144 4.86 9.79 -31.87
N ILE A 145 3.92 10.68 -31.58
CA ILE A 145 3.25 11.50 -32.60
C ILE A 145 4.27 12.42 -33.27
N GLU A 146 5.14 13.08 -32.50
CA GLU A 146 6.20 13.95 -33.03
C GLU A 146 7.20 13.18 -33.90
N LEU A 147 7.59 12.00 -33.47
CA LEU A 147 8.50 11.14 -34.25
C LEU A 147 7.87 10.70 -35.56
N GLU A 148 6.62 10.33 -35.54
CA GLU A 148 5.88 10.02 -36.77
C GLU A 148 5.83 11.21 -37.70
N HIS A 149 5.57 12.39 -37.17
CA HIS A 149 5.57 13.64 -37.97
C HIS A 149 6.95 13.93 -38.56
N LYS A 150 8.03 13.75 -37.80
CA LYS A 150 9.40 13.92 -38.27
C LYS A 150 9.76 12.94 -39.37
N GLU A 151 9.42 11.68 -39.19
CA GLU A 151 9.65 10.65 -40.18
C GLU A 151 8.86 10.89 -41.46
N LEU A 152 7.63 11.32 -41.36
CA LEU A 152 6.80 11.70 -42.49
C LEU A 152 7.42 12.87 -43.24
N LYS A 153 7.90 13.89 -42.54
CA LYS A 153 8.58 15.02 -43.15
C LYS A 153 9.86 14.61 -43.88
N GLN A 154 10.65 13.72 -43.27
CA GLN A 154 11.88 13.20 -43.89
C GLN A 154 11.60 12.31 -45.09
N ARG A 155 10.50 11.59 -45.11
CA ARG A 155 10.08 10.75 -46.24
C ARG A 155 9.55 11.56 -47.42
N VAL A 156 9.03 12.75 -47.16
CA VAL A 156 8.47 13.64 -48.19
C VAL A 156 9.55 14.51 -48.79
N LEU A 157 10.66 14.64 -48.09
CA LEU A 157 11.83 15.36 -48.63
C LEU A 157 12.77 14.41 -49.37
#